data_3178f38116e0269f12ae5c7b9c4a7bc4
#
_entry.id   3178f38116e0269f12ae5c7b9c4a7bc4
#
_cell.length_a   1.000
_cell.length_b   1.000
_cell.length_c   1.000
_cell.angle_alpha   90.00
_cell.angle_beta   90.00
_cell.angle_gamma   90.00
#
_symmetry.space_group_name_H-M   'P 1'
#
loop_
_entity.id
_entity.type
_entity.pdbx_description
1 polymer ?
#
loop_
_entity_poly.entity_id
_entity_poly.type
_entity_poly.pdbx_seq_one_letter_code
_entity_poly.pdbx_strand_id
1 'polypeptide(L)'
;RCVRRRRSCRFRRQRALVSAAMRIAEEVSIILRLDSGGGEETPESEVVVLGGRTGLVVKGAVLVLAVRIGRFYLLFLTNDIDYEDFLQVHLISENLRLEDSASIGYPYSTGTFALKGLEPPDTVCFEFIGGAEWRVTVLDKPRLRIPIIQGPKGVWRG
;
A
#
# COMPACT_ATOMS: atom_id res chain seq x y z
N ARG A 1 -63.22 13.14 3.17
CA ARG A 1 -62.24 13.24 2.06
C ARG A 1 -60.86 13.03 2.61
N CYS A 2 -60.31 11.84 2.35
CA CYS A 2 -59.01 11.39 2.86
C CYS A 2 -57.92 11.78 1.84
N VAL A 3 -57.05 12.68 2.18
CA VAL A 3 -55.89 13.11 1.37
C VAL A 3 -54.73 12.15 1.68
N ARG A 4 -54.47 11.22 0.81
CA ARG A 4 -53.29 10.33 0.87
C ARG A 4 -52.02 11.13 0.53
N ARG A 5 -51.20 11.41 1.55
CA ARG A 5 -49.85 11.89 1.34
C ARG A 5 -48.99 10.74 0.77
N ARG A 6 -48.60 10.86 -0.49
CA ARG A 6 -47.60 9.99 -1.12
C ARG A 6 -46.25 10.30 -0.46
N ARG A 7 -45.71 9.38 0.34
CA ARG A 7 -44.30 9.39 0.76
C ARG A 7 -43.48 9.03 -0.45
N SER A 8 -42.70 9.97 -0.97
CA SER A 8 -41.70 9.74 -1.99
C SER A 8 -40.61 8.85 -1.39
N CYS A 9 -40.59 7.62 -1.82
CA CYS A 9 -39.49 6.69 -1.55
C CYS A 9 -38.26 7.22 -2.30
N ARG A 10 -37.38 7.92 -1.62
CA ARG A 10 -36.05 8.24 -2.15
C ARG A 10 -35.32 6.91 -2.29
N PHE A 11 -35.32 6.38 -3.47
CA PHE A 11 -34.39 5.33 -3.88
C PHE A 11 -32.98 5.88 -3.70
N ARG A 12 -32.37 5.57 -2.57
CA ARG A 12 -30.94 5.69 -2.38
C ARG A 12 -30.32 4.75 -3.41
N ARG A 13 -29.84 5.31 -4.52
CA ARG A 13 -28.98 4.57 -5.44
C ARG A 13 -27.77 4.11 -4.62
N GLN A 14 -27.87 2.91 -4.08
CA GLN A 14 -26.70 2.14 -3.72
C GLN A 14 -25.90 2.00 -5.02
N ARG A 15 -24.85 2.83 -5.15
CA ARG A 15 -23.80 2.53 -6.10
C ARG A 15 -23.32 1.14 -5.71
N ALA A 16 -23.66 0.15 -6.51
CA ALA A 16 -23.02 -1.12 -6.46
C ALA A 16 -21.52 -0.84 -6.62
N LEU A 17 -20.81 -0.89 -5.53
CA LEU A 17 -19.37 -1.03 -5.52
C LEU A 17 -19.15 -2.35 -6.27
N VAL A 18 -18.76 -2.25 -7.52
CA VAL A 18 -18.17 -3.36 -8.24
C VAL A 18 -17.06 -3.81 -7.30
N SER A 19 -17.22 -4.99 -6.72
CA SER A 19 -16.24 -5.63 -5.86
C SER A 19 -15.00 -5.81 -6.71
N ALA A 20 -14.14 -4.80 -6.67
CA ALA A 20 -12.87 -4.84 -7.35
C ALA A 20 -12.05 -5.89 -6.62
N ALA A 21 -11.85 -7.02 -7.28
CA ALA A 21 -11.18 -8.16 -6.72
C ALA A 21 -9.80 -7.76 -6.18
N MET A 22 -9.58 -7.95 -4.89
CA MET A 22 -8.27 -7.83 -4.27
C MET A 22 -7.44 -9.04 -4.69
N ARG A 23 -6.25 -8.81 -5.26
CA ARG A 23 -5.36 -9.87 -5.74
C ARG A 23 -3.90 -9.44 -5.72
N ILE A 24 -3.00 -10.41 -5.70
CA ILE A 24 -1.58 -10.15 -5.95
C ILE A 24 -1.43 -9.59 -7.38
N ALA A 25 -0.66 -8.53 -7.52
CA ALA A 25 -0.42 -7.83 -8.78
C ALA A 25 0.93 -8.29 -9.38
N GLU A 26 0.93 -9.44 -10.03
CA GLU A 26 2.12 -10.02 -10.67
C GLU A 26 2.64 -9.19 -11.86
N GLU A 27 1.78 -8.32 -12.40
CA GLU A 27 2.12 -7.39 -13.49
C GLU A 27 3.01 -6.22 -13.07
N VAL A 28 3.24 -6.04 -11.76
CA VAL A 28 4.07 -4.96 -11.22
C VAL A 28 5.46 -5.45 -10.88
N SER A 29 6.46 -4.71 -11.30
CA SER A 29 7.86 -4.88 -10.94
C SER A 29 8.53 -3.53 -10.71
N ILE A 30 9.79 -3.52 -10.33
CA ILE A 30 10.56 -2.28 -10.11
C ILE A 30 11.93 -2.38 -10.79
N ILE A 31 12.51 -1.21 -11.07
CA ILE A 31 13.90 -1.06 -11.51
C ILE A 31 14.59 -0.14 -10.49
N LEU A 32 15.56 -0.69 -9.77
CA LEU A 32 16.37 0.07 -8.81
C LEU A 32 17.16 1.17 -9.55
N ARG A 33 17.12 2.38 -9.03
CA ARG A 33 17.90 3.51 -9.54
C ARG A 33 19.23 3.58 -8.82
N LEU A 34 20.30 3.47 -9.59
CA LEU A 34 21.68 3.51 -9.07
C LEU A 34 22.23 4.94 -8.91
N ASP A 35 21.50 5.94 -9.34
CA ASP A 35 21.97 7.33 -9.42
C ASP A 35 21.72 8.18 -8.17
N SER A 36 21.24 7.60 -7.08
CA SER A 36 21.15 8.27 -5.77
C SER A 36 22.59 8.45 -5.24
N GLY A 37 23.10 9.66 -5.42
CA GLY A 37 24.47 10.02 -5.10
C GLY A 37 24.87 9.61 -3.68
N GLY A 38 26.05 9.06 -3.54
CA GLY A 38 26.60 8.40 -2.37
C GLY A 38 26.39 9.16 -1.06
N GLY A 39 25.39 8.73 -0.32
CA GLY A 39 25.02 9.19 1.00
C GLY A 39 24.02 8.20 1.60
N GLU A 40 23.72 8.31 2.87
CA GLU A 40 22.73 7.50 3.61
C GLU A 40 21.27 7.72 3.13
N GLU A 41 21.06 7.86 1.82
CA GLU A 41 19.73 8.09 1.27
C GLU A 41 18.99 6.77 1.07
N THR A 42 17.70 6.80 1.38
CA THR A 42 16.80 5.67 1.12
C THR A 42 16.84 5.35 -0.37
N PRO A 43 17.09 4.09 -0.77
CA PRO A 43 17.12 3.71 -2.17
C PRO A 43 15.79 4.01 -2.86
N GLU A 44 15.86 4.31 -4.15
CA GLU A 44 14.70 4.63 -4.97
C GLU A 44 14.59 3.65 -6.14
N SER A 45 13.36 3.32 -6.51
CA SER A 45 13.05 2.45 -7.63
C SER A 45 11.99 3.03 -8.53
N GLU A 46 12.12 2.82 -9.83
CA GLU A 46 11.07 3.13 -10.79
C GLU A 46 10.08 1.98 -10.88
N VAL A 47 8.80 2.31 -10.80
CA VAL A 47 7.71 1.34 -10.94
C VAL A 47 7.53 0.96 -12.42
N VAL A 48 7.39 -0.33 -12.67
CA VAL A 48 7.14 -0.93 -13.98
C VAL A 48 5.83 -1.70 -13.94
N VAL A 49 4.95 -1.47 -14.89
CA VAL A 49 3.66 -2.18 -14.99
C VAL A 49 3.54 -2.83 -16.36
N LEU A 50 3.23 -4.12 -16.40
CA LEU A 50 3.15 -4.92 -17.63
C LEU A 50 4.41 -4.81 -18.52
N GLY A 51 5.59 -4.71 -17.88
CA GLY A 51 6.87 -4.53 -18.57
C GLY A 51 7.15 -3.13 -19.11
N GLY A 52 6.20 -2.20 -18.97
CA GLY A 52 6.36 -0.80 -19.37
C GLY A 52 6.86 0.09 -18.22
N ARG A 53 7.90 0.86 -18.47
CA ARG A 53 8.40 1.88 -17.52
C ARG A 53 7.37 2.98 -17.35
N THR A 54 7.06 3.34 -16.11
CA THR A 54 6.00 4.31 -15.80
C THR A 54 6.53 5.73 -15.57
N GLY A 55 7.83 5.88 -15.29
CA GLY A 55 8.42 7.13 -14.84
C GLY A 55 8.12 7.45 -13.37
N LEU A 56 7.28 6.68 -12.70
CA LEU A 56 6.96 6.88 -11.29
C LEU A 56 8.07 6.27 -10.43
N VAL A 57 8.69 7.11 -9.59
CA VAL A 57 9.76 6.72 -8.67
C VAL A 57 9.23 6.67 -7.26
N VAL A 58 9.54 5.60 -6.54
CA VAL A 58 9.16 5.37 -5.15
C VAL A 58 10.37 4.94 -4.32
N LYS A 59 10.30 5.14 -3.01
CA LYS A 59 11.35 4.70 -2.07
C LYS A 59 11.31 3.19 -1.89
N GLY A 60 12.49 2.57 -1.79
CA GLY A 60 12.70 1.15 -1.58
C GLY A 60 13.53 0.51 -2.70
N ALA A 61 14.24 -0.56 -2.38
CA ALA A 61 15.14 -1.28 -3.29
C ALA A 61 14.55 -2.58 -3.81
N VAL A 62 13.80 -3.30 -2.99
CA VAL A 62 13.27 -4.63 -3.33
C VAL A 62 11.75 -4.68 -3.16
N LEU A 63 11.04 -5.00 -4.22
CA LEU A 63 9.58 -5.22 -4.16
C LEU A 63 9.30 -6.59 -3.55
N VAL A 64 8.71 -6.62 -2.37
CA VAL A 64 8.37 -7.86 -1.65
C VAL A 64 6.93 -8.27 -1.87
N LEU A 65 6.04 -7.32 -2.17
CA LEU A 65 4.64 -7.60 -2.50
C LEU A 65 4.03 -6.45 -3.30
N ALA A 66 3.22 -6.77 -4.28
CA ALA A 66 2.31 -5.85 -4.94
C ALA A 66 0.88 -6.42 -4.90
N VAL A 67 -0.10 -5.60 -4.51
CA VAL A 67 -1.51 -6.00 -4.43
C VAL A 67 -2.35 -5.04 -5.24
N ARG A 68 -3.21 -5.57 -6.12
CA ARG A 68 -4.25 -4.79 -6.79
C ARG A 68 -5.47 -4.71 -5.88
N ILE A 69 -5.93 -3.50 -5.59
CA ILE A 69 -7.13 -3.20 -4.79
C ILE A 69 -7.98 -2.23 -5.58
N GLY A 70 -8.97 -2.75 -6.27
CA GLY A 70 -9.79 -1.93 -7.16
C GLY A 70 -8.97 -1.26 -8.26
N ARG A 71 -8.99 0.05 -8.25
CA ARG A 71 -8.20 0.90 -9.16
C ARG A 71 -6.85 1.34 -8.59
N PHE A 72 -6.42 0.75 -7.48
CA PHE A 72 -5.14 1.07 -6.84
C PHE A 72 -4.18 -0.11 -6.88
N TYR A 73 -2.90 0.20 -6.83
CA TYR A 73 -1.83 -0.73 -6.50
C TYR A 73 -1.27 -0.38 -5.12
N LEU A 74 -1.17 -1.36 -4.26
CA LEU A 74 -0.51 -1.24 -2.97
C LEU A 74 0.83 -2.00 -3.06
N LEU A 75 1.93 -1.27 -2.96
CA LEU A 75 3.28 -1.80 -3.08
C LEU A 75 3.98 -1.84 -1.73
N PHE A 76 4.67 -2.92 -1.46
CA PHE A 76 5.53 -3.08 -0.30
C PHE A 76 6.96 -3.30 -0.77
N LEU A 77 7.87 -2.42 -0.37
CA LEU A 77 9.28 -2.48 -0.73
C LEU A 77 10.15 -2.45 0.54
N THR A 78 11.22 -3.22 0.55
CA THR A 78 12.28 -3.08 1.57
C THR A 78 13.42 -2.23 1.03
N ASN A 79 14.19 -1.65 1.95
CA ASN A 79 15.36 -0.84 1.58
C ASN A 79 16.57 -1.70 1.23
N ASP A 80 16.58 -2.98 1.64
CA ASP A 80 17.70 -3.92 1.45
C ASP A 80 19.00 -3.39 2.06
N ILE A 81 18.88 -2.81 3.27
CA ILE A 81 20.02 -2.27 4.02
C ILE A 81 20.25 -3.17 5.23
N ASP A 82 21.47 -3.67 5.35
CA ASP A 82 21.88 -4.49 6.49
C ASP A 82 21.70 -3.70 7.81
N TYR A 83 21.10 -4.36 8.81
CA TYR A 83 20.87 -3.85 10.17
C TYR A 83 19.85 -2.70 10.35
N GLU A 84 19.35 -2.11 9.27
CA GLU A 84 18.33 -1.03 9.32
C GLU A 84 17.36 -1.15 8.15
N ASP A 85 16.63 -2.25 8.07
CA ASP A 85 15.68 -2.42 6.97
C ASP A 85 14.32 -1.81 7.32
N PHE A 86 13.84 -0.94 6.44
CA PHE A 86 12.54 -0.30 6.51
C PHE A 86 11.62 -0.88 5.43
N LEU A 87 10.37 -1.13 5.80
CA LEU A 87 9.33 -1.45 4.86
C LEU A 87 8.65 -0.17 4.38
N GLN A 88 8.78 0.11 3.11
CA GLN A 88 8.10 1.20 2.44
C GLN A 88 6.77 0.70 1.87
N VAL A 89 5.68 1.38 2.15
CA VAL A 89 4.35 1.05 1.66
C VAL A 89 3.84 2.21 0.82
N HIS A 90 3.52 1.95 -0.44
CA HIS A 90 3.06 2.97 -1.38
C HIS A 90 1.69 2.61 -1.96
N LEU A 91 0.78 3.57 -1.94
CA LEU A 91 -0.51 3.50 -2.61
C LEU A 91 -0.43 4.28 -3.92
N ILE A 92 -0.64 3.59 -5.03
CA ILE A 92 -0.55 4.15 -6.37
C ILE A 92 -1.90 3.95 -7.07
N SER A 93 -2.43 5.00 -7.70
CA SER A 93 -3.63 4.89 -8.52
C SER A 93 -3.35 4.21 -9.88
N GLU A 94 -4.39 3.73 -10.55
CA GLU A 94 -4.27 3.17 -11.92
C GLU A 94 -3.72 4.16 -12.94
N ASN A 95 -3.83 5.47 -12.66
CA ASN A 95 -3.23 6.54 -13.46
C ASN A 95 -1.75 6.77 -13.11
N LEU A 96 -1.13 5.86 -12.37
CA LEU A 96 0.29 5.90 -11.99
C LEU A 96 0.67 7.15 -11.18
N ARG A 97 -0.20 7.55 -10.27
CA ARG A 97 0.05 8.63 -9.32
C ARG A 97 0.25 8.05 -7.93
N LEU A 98 1.26 8.54 -7.23
CA LEU A 98 1.46 8.23 -5.81
C LEU A 98 0.39 8.98 -5.00
N GLU A 99 -0.49 8.24 -4.34
CA GLU A 99 -1.60 8.78 -3.56
C GLU A 99 -1.26 8.90 -2.07
N ASP A 100 -0.53 7.93 -1.53
CA ASP A 100 -0.08 7.93 -0.14
C ASP A 100 1.15 7.03 0.04
N SER A 101 1.93 7.28 1.09
CA SER A 101 3.10 6.49 1.45
C SER A 101 3.23 6.37 2.97
N ALA A 102 3.80 5.26 3.42
CA ALA A 102 4.18 5.05 4.80
C ALA A 102 5.47 4.25 4.88
N SER A 103 6.26 4.50 5.92
CA SER A 103 7.44 3.69 6.26
C SER A 103 7.22 2.99 7.60
N ILE A 104 7.58 1.71 7.67
CA ILE A 104 7.52 0.90 8.88
C ILE A 104 8.93 0.44 9.20
N GLY A 105 9.42 0.82 10.36
CA GLY A 105 10.77 0.49 10.81
C GLY A 105 11.22 1.42 11.92
N TYR A 106 12.34 1.11 12.51
CA TYR A 106 13.07 1.98 13.45
C TYR A 106 14.56 1.68 13.38
N PRO A 107 15.40 2.63 13.80
CA PRO A 107 16.85 2.46 13.75
C PRO A 107 17.33 1.17 14.45
N TYR A 108 18.30 0.51 13.84
CA TYR A 108 18.91 -0.74 14.34
C TYR A 108 17.93 -1.93 14.43
N SER A 109 16.86 -1.93 13.63
CA SER A 109 15.96 -3.07 13.52
C SER A 109 15.98 -3.66 12.12
N THR A 110 15.95 -4.97 12.07
CA THR A 110 15.76 -5.71 10.83
C THR A 110 14.44 -6.46 10.89
N GLY A 111 13.80 -6.60 9.74
CA GLY A 111 12.57 -7.36 9.61
C GLY A 111 12.57 -8.19 8.34
N THR A 112 11.90 -9.32 8.38
CA THR A 112 11.62 -10.10 7.18
C THR A 112 10.14 -9.99 6.87
N PHE A 113 9.82 -9.54 5.67
CA PHE A 113 8.42 -9.45 5.24
C PHE A 113 7.84 -10.84 5.04
N ALA A 114 6.68 -11.09 5.65
CA ALA A 114 5.91 -12.31 5.44
C ALA A 114 4.42 -11.97 5.29
N LEU A 115 3.85 -12.23 4.11
CA LEU A 115 2.42 -12.07 3.87
C LEU A 115 1.65 -13.08 4.72
N LYS A 116 0.67 -12.62 5.53
CA LYS A 116 -0.25 -13.47 6.31
C LYS A 116 -1.56 -13.70 5.59
N GLY A 117 -2.06 -12.69 4.92
CA GLY A 117 -3.30 -12.83 4.15
C GLY A 117 -3.77 -11.54 3.52
N LEU A 118 -4.70 -11.71 2.59
CA LEU A 118 -5.47 -10.63 2.01
C LEU A 118 -6.87 -10.69 2.60
N GLU A 119 -7.31 -9.61 3.22
CA GLU A 119 -8.67 -9.47 3.76
C GLU A 119 -9.46 -8.52 2.85
N PRO A 120 -10.23 -9.06 1.90
CA PRO A 120 -11.06 -8.23 1.03
C PRO A 120 -12.07 -7.40 1.83
N PRO A 121 -12.40 -6.19 1.40
CA PRO A 121 -12.06 -5.66 0.06
C PRO A 121 -10.75 -4.88 -0.01
N ASP A 122 -10.07 -4.57 1.09
CA ASP A 122 -9.13 -3.45 1.16
C ASP A 122 -7.95 -3.61 2.13
N THR A 123 -7.81 -4.74 2.83
CA THR A 123 -6.82 -4.90 3.90
C THR A 123 -5.80 -6.00 3.61
N VAL A 124 -4.51 -5.69 3.82
CA VAL A 124 -3.39 -6.64 3.74
C VAL A 124 -2.84 -6.87 5.14
N CYS A 125 -2.70 -8.14 5.53
CA CYS A 125 -2.11 -8.57 6.79
C CYS A 125 -0.74 -9.20 6.55
N PHE A 126 0.26 -8.79 7.31
CA PHE A 126 1.64 -9.25 7.16
C PHE A 126 2.43 -9.16 8.47
N GLU A 127 3.55 -9.85 8.54
CA GLU A 127 4.57 -9.66 9.57
C GLU A 127 5.78 -8.95 8.95
N PHE A 128 6.48 -8.16 9.75
CA PHE A 128 7.73 -7.53 9.32
C PHE A 128 8.76 -7.45 10.45
N ILE A 129 8.49 -6.77 11.56
CA ILE A 129 9.44 -6.58 12.66
C ILE A 129 8.91 -7.26 13.92
N GLY A 130 9.80 -8.00 14.62
CA GLY A 130 9.52 -8.54 15.95
C GLY A 130 8.41 -9.58 16.03
N GLY A 131 8.04 -10.21 14.90
CA GLY A 131 6.93 -11.17 14.84
C GLY A 131 5.54 -10.56 15.08
N ALA A 132 5.44 -9.22 15.06
CA ALA A 132 4.16 -8.53 15.18
C ALA A 132 3.39 -8.58 13.85
N GLU A 133 2.09 -8.83 13.94
CA GLU A 133 1.20 -8.73 12.79
C GLU A 133 0.84 -7.27 12.52
N TRP A 134 1.00 -6.87 11.28
CA TRP A 134 0.66 -5.55 10.77
C TRP A 134 -0.53 -5.64 9.83
N ARG A 135 -1.32 -4.57 9.78
CA ARG A 135 -2.46 -4.44 8.88
C ARG A 135 -2.41 -3.11 8.16
N VAL A 136 -2.50 -3.15 6.86
CA VAL A 136 -2.63 -1.96 6.01
C VAL A 136 -3.98 -1.99 5.33
N THR A 137 -4.78 -0.96 5.57
CA THR A 137 -6.10 -0.80 4.95
C THR A 137 -6.10 0.40 4.02
N VAL A 138 -6.58 0.21 2.79
CA VAL A 138 -6.81 1.30 1.82
C VAL A 138 -8.18 1.90 2.07
N LEU A 139 -8.23 3.19 2.40
CA LEU A 139 -9.47 3.88 2.71
C LEU A 139 -10.18 4.38 1.44
N ASP A 140 -11.48 4.67 1.53
CA ASP A 140 -12.30 5.26 0.44
C ASP A 140 -11.72 6.55 -0.13
N LYS A 141 -11.12 7.39 0.72
CA LYS A 141 -10.19 8.42 0.27
C LYS A 141 -8.84 7.73 0.11
N PRO A 142 -8.09 7.94 -0.99
CA PRO A 142 -6.87 7.18 -1.28
C PRO A 142 -5.77 7.47 -0.24
N ARG A 143 -5.88 6.83 0.89
CA ARG A 143 -4.96 6.89 2.04
C ARG A 143 -4.79 5.51 2.65
N LEU A 144 -3.62 5.30 3.24
CA LEU A 144 -3.31 4.12 4.02
C LEU A 144 -3.69 4.34 5.49
N ARG A 145 -4.33 3.35 6.07
CA ARG A 145 -4.47 3.25 7.52
C ARG A 145 -3.65 2.06 8.01
N ILE A 146 -2.69 2.36 8.87
CA ILE A 146 -1.86 1.37 9.54
C ILE A 146 -2.11 1.54 11.04
N PRO A 147 -2.98 0.74 11.66
CA PRO A 147 -3.16 0.79 13.10
C PRO A 147 -1.90 0.24 13.78
N ILE A 148 -1.42 0.94 14.79
CA ILE A 148 -0.36 0.45 15.66
C ILE A 148 -1.04 -0.45 16.70
N ILE A 149 -1.14 -1.73 16.40
CA ILE A 149 -1.56 -2.74 17.36
C ILE A 149 -0.28 -3.40 17.90
N GLN A 150 0.22 -2.98 19.03
CA GLN A 150 1.38 -3.57 19.70
C GLN A 150 2.66 -3.60 18.84
N GLY A 151 3.03 -2.52 18.26
CA GLY A 151 4.28 -2.42 17.53
C GLY A 151 5.24 -1.41 18.13
N PRO A 152 6.54 -1.54 17.86
CA PRO A 152 7.51 -0.54 18.24
C PRO A 152 7.17 0.81 17.62
N LYS A 153 7.52 1.85 18.33
CA LYS A 153 7.39 3.25 17.93
C LYS A 153 8.09 3.47 16.59
N GLY A 154 7.39 3.82 15.53
CA GLY A 154 8.07 4.15 14.28
C GLY A 154 7.27 3.89 13.00
N VAL A 155 6.07 4.44 12.91
CA VAL A 155 5.40 4.61 11.62
C VAL A 155 5.54 6.06 11.21
N TRP A 156 6.22 6.30 10.10
CA TRP A 156 6.40 7.64 9.54
C TRP A 156 5.56 7.76 8.28
N ARG A 157 4.69 8.75 8.22
CA ARG A 157 3.98 9.13 6.99
C ARG A 157 4.79 10.23 6.29
N GLY A 158 5.11 9.99 5.03
CA GLY A 158 5.70 10.98 4.14
C GLY A 158 4.64 11.80 3.44
#